data_ebd0c01d76566100c391964ba6f22aaa
#
_entry.id   ebd0c01d76566100c391964ba6f22aaa
#
_cell.length_a   1.000
_cell.length_b   1.000
_cell.length_c   1.000
_cell.angle_alpha   90.00
_cell.angle_beta   90.00
_cell.angle_gamma   90.00
#
_symmetry.space_group_name_H-M   'P 1'
#
loop_
_entity.id
_entity.type
_entity.pdbx_description
1 polymer ?
#
loop_
_entity_poly.entity_id
_entity_poly.type
_entity_poly.pdbx_seq_one_letter_code
_entity_poly.pdbx_strand_id
1 'polypeptide(L)'
;EDTGTDPNNSDSDGDGYSDGGEIVGGTDPNDENSKGALPPPFLYVDFETEAEDLSENGNNGLIDGLVSFDVEGAPQGSTPTTAANFTGGHIDFPDIDMNSMIRDFEDGSYTFSCWLNPIGSAGGQGFIWGQTQQGIHNGIRNGGVLHSAHWGADWNASTQLEPEQWVHAVWTYDAVTDTAAIYLNGELDGGPNAQRAPNGGGTFILGARNNGSEQYDGYLDDVAIWREVLSEGMIAALADGASPIGATSEDADGDGLPDSWEDKYGVDDPEGDDDNDGLTNIDEFEARTKPNKADSDEDGLNDKEEIEVTETNPLQADTDRDGLLDGVETNTGQFVSETNTGTDPNKKDTDDDGFNDDIE
;
A
#
# COMPACT_ATOMS: atom_id res chain seq x y z
N GLU A 1 -18.49 29.59 7.68
CA GLU A 1 -17.45 30.60 7.97
C GLU A 1 -16.90 31.11 6.65
N ASP A 2 -16.42 32.34 6.59
CA ASP A 2 -15.77 32.89 5.38
C ASP A 2 -14.33 32.39 5.42
N THR A 3 -14.00 31.42 4.58
CA THR A 3 -12.67 30.80 4.50
C THR A 3 -11.65 31.69 3.80
N GLY A 4 -12.08 32.81 3.18
CA GLY A 4 -11.21 33.70 2.43
C GLY A 4 -10.77 33.19 1.06
N THR A 5 -11.25 32.00 0.65
CA THR A 5 -10.92 31.37 -0.63
C THR A 5 -11.67 32.01 -1.80
N ASP A 6 -11.14 31.87 -3.03
CA ASP A 6 -11.80 32.34 -4.26
C ASP A 6 -12.81 31.27 -4.75
N PRO A 7 -14.13 31.53 -4.72
CA PRO A 7 -15.12 30.53 -5.14
C PRO A 7 -15.08 30.15 -6.62
N ASN A 8 -14.21 30.77 -7.42
CA ASN A 8 -13.98 30.41 -8.81
C ASN A 8 -12.63 29.70 -9.02
N ASN A 9 -11.88 29.48 -7.94
CA ASN A 9 -10.62 28.75 -7.94
C ASN A 9 -10.73 27.63 -6.91
N SER A 10 -10.53 26.41 -7.29
CA SER A 10 -10.61 25.24 -6.39
C SER A 10 -9.34 25.02 -5.56
N ASP A 11 -8.30 25.80 -5.80
CA ASP A 11 -6.99 25.76 -5.16
C ASP A 11 -6.52 27.23 -5.08
N SER A 12 -6.82 27.89 -3.96
CA SER A 12 -6.70 29.36 -3.85
C SER A 12 -5.27 29.84 -3.72
N ASP A 13 -4.38 29.06 -3.17
CA ASP A 13 -2.95 29.38 -2.96
C ASP A 13 -2.02 28.72 -3.99
N GLY A 14 -2.52 27.76 -4.77
CA GLY A 14 -1.82 27.12 -5.88
C GLY A 14 -0.79 26.08 -5.45
N ASP A 15 -0.95 25.48 -4.27
CA ASP A 15 -0.02 24.49 -3.73
C ASP A 15 -0.32 23.06 -4.24
N GLY A 16 -1.43 22.89 -4.97
CA GLY A 16 -1.86 21.62 -5.57
C GLY A 16 -2.91 20.87 -4.74
N TYR A 17 -3.26 21.36 -3.57
CA TYR A 17 -4.38 20.86 -2.78
C TYR A 17 -5.63 21.71 -3.04
N SER A 18 -6.80 21.10 -2.96
CA SER A 18 -8.03 21.88 -3.14
C SER A 18 -8.45 22.55 -1.83
N ASP A 19 -8.99 23.77 -1.91
CA ASP A 19 -9.53 24.52 -0.76
C ASP A 19 -10.47 23.65 0.09
N GLY A 20 -11.29 22.83 -0.57
CA GLY A 20 -12.23 21.92 0.10
C GLY A 20 -11.51 20.79 0.85
N GLY A 21 -10.46 20.22 0.25
CA GLY A 21 -9.64 19.20 0.86
C GLY A 21 -8.88 19.74 2.08
N GLU A 22 -8.35 20.95 1.97
CA GLU A 22 -7.62 21.59 3.05
C GLU A 22 -8.52 21.97 4.23
N ILE A 23 -9.72 22.50 3.95
CA ILE A 23 -10.71 22.81 5.00
C ILE A 23 -11.12 21.55 5.76
N VAL A 24 -11.32 20.42 5.06
CA VAL A 24 -11.64 19.13 5.67
C VAL A 24 -10.43 18.56 6.41
N GLY A 25 -9.22 18.72 5.87
CA GLY A 25 -7.97 18.30 6.49
C GLY A 25 -7.43 19.26 7.58
N GLY A 26 -8.16 20.35 7.89
CA GLY A 26 -7.75 21.30 8.94
C GLY A 26 -6.58 22.20 8.57
N THR A 27 -6.18 22.27 7.30
CA THR A 27 -5.10 23.13 6.79
C THR A 27 -5.65 24.46 6.28
N ASP A 28 -4.77 25.45 6.00
CA ASP A 28 -5.15 26.79 5.55
C ASP A 28 -5.13 26.87 4.03
N PRO A 29 -6.28 26.93 3.34
CA PRO A 29 -6.37 26.95 1.88
C PRO A 29 -5.88 28.27 1.24
N ASN A 30 -5.21 29.12 1.99
CA ASN A 30 -4.58 30.35 1.50
C ASN A 30 -3.07 30.41 1.86
N ASP A 31 -2.47 29.33 2.36
CA ASP A 31 -1.05 29.22 2.68
C ASP A 31 -0.41 28.06 1.90
N GLU A 32 0.31 28.37 0.83
CA GLU A 32 1.01 27.40 -0.04
C GLU A 32 1.97 26.43 0.67
N ASN A 33 2.21 26.63 1.97
CA ASN A 33 3.02 25.74 2.79
C ASN A 33 2.17 24.89 3.76
N SER A 34 0.87 25.14 3.84
CA SER A 34 -0.10 24.42 4.68
C SER A 34 -0.75 23.32 3.85
N LYS A 35 -0.02 22.26 3.53
CA LYS A 35 -0.49 21.22 2.64
C LYS A 35 -1.57 20.37 3.27
N GLY A 36 -2.63 20.11 2.50
CA GLY A 36 -3.76 19.27 2.91
C GLY A 36 -3.32 17.82 3.16
N ALA A 37 -3.93 17.21 4.15
CA ALA A 37 -3.77 15.80 4.42
C ALA A 37 -4.36 14.94 3.30
N LEU A 38 -3.76 13.78 3.03
CA LEU A 38 -4.41 12.76 2.22
C LEU A 38 -5.65 12.27 2.98
N PRO A 39 -6.82 12.15 2.32
CA PRO A 39 -7.97 11.53 2.96
C PRO A 39 -7.66 10.06 3.31
N PRO A 40 -8.29 9.49 4.35
CA PRO A 40 -8.06 8.10 4.71
C PRO A 40 -8.41 7.18 3.54
N PRO A 41 -7.54 6.23 3.16
CA PRO A 41 -7.80 5.30 2.08
C PRO A 41 -8.88 4.29 2.47
N PHE A 42 -9.61 3.79 1.48
CA PHE A 42 -10.52 2.66 1.65
C PHE A 42 -9.79 1.32 1.76
N LEU A 43 -8.64 1.20 1.13
CA LEU A 43 -7.71 0.08 1.20
C LEU A 43 -6.31 0.64 1.18
N TYR A 44 -5.43 0.11 2.03
CA TYR A 44 -4.00 0.34 1.93
C TYR A 44 -3.23 -0.93 2.30
N VAL A 45 -2.35 -1.36 1.41
CA VAL A 45 -1.48 -2.54 1.59
C VAL A 45 -0.07 -2.15 1.20
N ASP A 46 0.85 -2.20 2.16
CA ASP A 46 2.27 -1.88 1.98
C ASP A 46 3.15 -3.12 1.77
N PHE A 47 2.59 -4.31 1.97
CA PHE A 47 3.26 -5.60 1.84
C PHE A 47 4.39 -5.88 2.84
N GLU A 48 4.50 -5.10 3.90
CA GLU A 48 5.41 -5.41 5.02
C GLU A 48 4.90 -6.64 5.81
N THR A 49 3.58 -6.79 5.88
CA THR A 49 2.89 -7.93 6.50
C THR A 49 2.04 -8.70 5.49
N GLU A 50 2.64 -9.16 4.40
CA GLU A 50 1.91 -9.83 3.31
C GLU A 50 0.85 -8.92 2.65
N ALA A 51 -0.42 -9.30 2.71
CA ALA A 51 -1.54 -8.57 2.09
C ALA A 51 -2.51 -8.01 3.13
N GLU A 52 -2.00 -7.56 4.27
CA GLU A 52 -2.80 -6.93 5.31
C GLU A 52 -3.28 -5.55 4.87
N ASP A 53 -4.56 -5.24 5.12
CA ASP A 53 -5.13 -3.92 4.91
C ASP A 53 -4.87 -3.03 6.13
N LEU A 54 -4.02 -2.06 5.96
CA LEU A 54 -3.64 -1.08 6.99
C LEU A 54 -4.64 0.09 7.11
N SER A 55 -5.68 0.12 6.25
CA SER A 55 -6.79 1.06 6.42
C SER A 55 -7.68 0.63 7.59
N GLU A 56 -8.56 1.51 8.03
CA GLU A 56 -9.51 1.19 9.12
C GLU A 56 -10.55 0.13 8.74
N ASN A 57 -10.59 -0.32 7.46
CA ASN A 57 -11.64 -1.21 6.95
C ASN A 57 -11.32 -2.70 7.09
N GLY A 58 -10.05 -3.08 7.25
CA GLY A 58 -9.61 -4.46 7.51
C GLY A 58 -9.92 -5.45 6.37
N ASN A 59 -9.82 -4.99 5.13
CA ASN A 59 -10.10 -5.80 3.92
C ASN A 59 -8.87 -6.63 3.52
N ASN A 60 -8.40 -7.53 4.35
CA ASN A 60 -7.18 -8.30 4.10
C ASN A 60 -7.24 -9.13 2.82
N GLY A 61 -6.12 -9.20 2.10
CA GLY A 61 -5.98 -9.97 0.87
C GLY A 61 -5.75 -11.46 1.11
N LEU A 62 -6.20 -12.29 0.19
CA LEU A 62 -5.93 -13.73 0.14
C LEU A 62 -5.04 -14.05 -1.06
N ILE A 63 -3.89 -14.65 -0.81
CA ILE A 63 -2.91 -15.00 -1.83
C ILE A 63 -3.36 -16.26 -2.59
N ASP A 64 -3.36 -16.20 -3.92
CA ASP A 64 -3.59 -17.35 -4.79
C ASP A 64 -2.45 -17.47 -5.81
N GLY A 65 -1.73 -18.58 -5.77
CA GLY A 65 -0.59 -18.86 -6.63
C GLY A 65 0.74 -18.35 -6.10
N LEU A 66 1.64 -17.97 -7.01
CA LEU A 66 3.02 -17.56 -6.67
C LEU A 66 3.08 -16.04 -6.47
N VAL A 67 2.90 -15.61 -5.23
CA VAL A 67 3.20 -14.25 -4.76
C VAL A 67 4.13 -14.39 -3.57
N SER A 68 5.23 -13.66 -3.54
CA SER A 68 6.18 -13.61 -2.43
C SER A 68 6.43 -12.16 -2.03
N PHE A 69 6.91 -11.94 -0.81
CA PHE A 69 7.11 -10.62 -0.20
C PHE A 69 8.59 -10.43 0.23
N ASP A 70 9.52 -11.04 -0.48
CA ASP A 70 10.95 -11.15 -0.19
C ASP A 70 11.82 -10.22 -1.07
N VAL A 71 11.23 -9.19 -1.64
CA VAL A 71 11.93 -8.25 -2.52
C VAL A 71 11.97 -6.85 -1.92
N GLU A 72 13.06 -6.13 -2.16
CA GLU A 72 13.19 -4.73 -1.77
C GLU A 72 12.07 -3.90 -2.40
N GLY A 73 11.40 -3.11 -1.58
CA GLY A 73 10.29 -2.27 -1.97
C GLY A 73 10.66 -1.07 -2.84
N ALA A 74 9.68 -0.23 -3.09
CA ALA A 74 9.87 0.99 -3.84
C ALA A 74 10.80 1.97 -3.10
N PRO A 75 11.62 2.77 -3.79
CA PRO A 75 12.57 3.69 -3.17
C PRO A 75 11.84 4.90 -2.56
N GLN A 76 11.19 4.70 -1.44
CA GLN A 76 10.44 5.71 -0.70
C GLN A 76 11.12 5.97 0.64
N GLY A 77 11.34 7.25 0.95
CA GLY A 77 11.89 7.65 2.24
C GLY A 77 13.30 7.10 2.52
N SER A 78 13.60 6.91 3.80
CA SER A 78 14.91 6.45 4.30
C SER A 78 14.90 5.02 4.84
N THR A 79 13.74 4.40 4.96
CA THR A 79 13.57 3.04 5.51
C THR A 79 13.42 2.06 4.35
N PRO A 80 14.17 0.97 4.29
CA PRO A 80 13.92 -0.11 3.35
C PRO A 80 12.51 -0.68 3.58
N THR A 81 11.77 -0.89 2.51
CA THR A 81 10.44 -1.51 2.50
C THR A 81 10.49 -2.83 1.77
N THR A 82 9.47 -3.66 1.94
CA THR A 82 9.27 -4.88 1.16
C THR A 82 8.17 -4.71 0.12
N ALA A 83 8.21 -5.46 -0.95
CA ALA A 83 7.23 -5.43 -2.02
C ALA A 83 6.70 -6.81 -2.36
N ALA A 84 5.47 -6.87 -2.87
CA ALA A 84 4.89 -8.09 -3.40
C ALA A 84 5.46 -8.42 -4.79
N ASN A 85 5.96 -9.64 -4.96
CA ASN A 85 6.49 -10.19 -6.20
C ASN A 85 5.46 -11.12 -6.84
N PHE A 86 4.91 -10.72 -7.98
CA PHE A 86 3.93 -11.46 -8.74
C PHE A 86 4.59 -12.24 -9.88
N THR A 87 4.85 -13.52 -9.69
CA THR A 87 5.48 -14.40 -10.68
C THR A 87 4.59 -15.53 -11.15
N GLY A 88 3.27 -15.39 -11.06
CA GLY A 88 2.29 -16.40 -11.44
C GLY A 88 1.17 -16.59 -10.42
N GLY A 89 0.91 -15.54 -9.63
CA GLY A 89 -0.15 -15.47 -8.64
C GLY A 89 -0.92 -14.18 -8.72
N HIS A 90 -1.84 -13.99 -7.78
CA HIS A 90 -2.63 -12.79 -7.57
C HIS A 90 -3.11 -12.73 -6.12
N ILE A 91 -3.63 -11.60 -5.72
CA ILE A 91 -4.23 -11.41 -4.40
C ILE A 91 -5.70 -11.06 -4.59
N ASP A 92 -6.58 -11.86 -4.00
CA ASP A 92 -8.03 -11.61 -3.95
C ASP A 92 -8.38 -10.88 -2.65
N PHE A 93 -9.21 -9.85 -2.75
CA PHE A 93 -9.79 -9.15 -1.60
C PHE A 93 -11.27 -9.50 -1.51
N PRO A 94 -11.64 -10.59 -0.81
CA PRO A 94 -12.98 -11.15 -0.83
C PRO A 94 -14.03 -10.24 -0.17
N ASP A 95 -13.61 -9.40 0.75
CA ASP A 95 -14.49 -8.49 1.47
C ASP A 95 -14.75 -7.18 0.69
N ILE A 96 -14.04 -6.95 -0.41
CA ILE A 96 -14.27 -5.82 -1.32
C ILE A 96 -15.18 -6.27 -2.47
N ASP A 97 -16.50 -6.08 -2.32
CA ASP A 97 -17.44 -6.22 -3.44
C ASP A 97 -17.34 -5.00 -4.35
N MET A 98 -16.84 -5.21 -5.57
CA MET A 98 -16.65 -4.14 -6.55
C MET A 98 -17.95 -3.45 -6.97
N ASN A 99 -19.12 -4.07 -6.80
CA ASN A 99 -20.39 -3.40 -7.06
C ASN A 99 -20.75 -2.41 -5.95
N SER A 100 -20.50 -2.78 -4.68
CA SER A 100 -20.68 -1.84 -3.57
C SER A 100 -19.57 -0.80 -3.55
N MET A 101 -18.33 -1.19 -3.83
CA MET A 101 -17.22 -0.24 -3.93
C MET A 101 -17.49 0.91 -4.91
N ILE A 102 -18.14 0.64 -6.03
CA ILE A 102 -18.38 1.66 -7.08
C ILE A 102 -19.76 2.31 -6.96
N ARG A 103 -20.77 1.62 -6.40
CA ARG A 103 -22.15 2.12 -6.28
C ARG A 103 -22.49 2.74 -4.94
N ASP A 104 -21.81 2.29 -3.87
CA ASP A 104 -22.10 2.74 -2.51
C ASP A 104 -21.13 3.86 -2.07
N PHE A 105 -20.23 4.30 -2.95
CA PHE A 105 -19.52 5.56 -2.82
C PHE A 105 -20.49 6.72 -3.09
N GLU A 106 -20.33 7.83 -2.41
CA GLU A 106 -21.24 8.95 -2.50
C GLU A 106 -21.56 9.35 -3.95
N ASP A 107 -20.59 9.25 -4.86
CA ASP A 107 -20.76 9.54 -6.28
C ASP A 107 -20.25 8.43 -7.23
N GLY A 108 -19.55 7.41 -6.71
CA GLY A 108 -18.95 6.33 -7.51
C GLY A 108 -17.56 6.63 -8.10
N SER A 109 -16.96 7.76 -7.70
CA SER A 109 -15.60 8.12 -8.07
C SER A 109 -14.56 7.31 -7.30
N TYR A 110 -13.34 7.17 -7.84
CA TYR A 110 -12.25 6.52 -7.14
C TYR A 110 -10.87 7.01 -7.60
N THR A 111 -9.89 6.80 -6.74
CA THR A 111 -8.45 6.82 -7.04
C THR A 111 -7.84 5.50 -6.63
N PHE A 112 -7.07 4.89 -7.51
CA PHE A 112 -6.19 3.75 -7.23
C PHE A 112 -4.75 4.18 -7.44
N SER A 113 -3.89 3.90 -6.46
CA SER A 113 -2.46 4.22 -6.48
C SER A 113 -1.64 2.99 -6.16
N CYS A 114 -0.48 2.85 -6.78
CA CYS A 114 0.54 1.89 -6.40
C CYS A 114 1.92 2.31 -6.91
N TRP A 115 2.96 1.82 -6.25
CA TRP A 115 4.26 1.67 -6.87
C TRP A 115 4.30 0.36 -7.64
N LEU A 116 4.91 0.37 -8.81
CA LEU A 116 5.06 -0.83 -9.64
C LEU A 116 6.43 -0.90 -10.30
N ASN A 117 6.93 -2.13 -10.45
CA ASN A 117 8.19 -2.41 -11.15
C ASN A 117 7.95 -3.62 -12.06
N PRO A 118 7.71 -3.42 -13.37
CA PRO A 118 7.46 -4.52 -14.30
C PRO A 118 8.75 -5.29 -14.61
N ILE A 119 8.76 -6.61 -14.43
CA ILE A 119 9.92 -7.47 -14.74
C ILE A 119 9.81 -8.03 -16.15
N GLY A 120 8.64 -8.43 -16.56
CA GLY A 120 8.39 -9.05 -17.85
C GLY A 120 8.59 -8.10 -19.02
N SER A 121 8.78 -8.68 -20.20
CA SER A 121 8.93 -7.89 -21.42
C SER A 121 7.78 -6.88 -21.53
N ALA A 122 8.12 -5.64 -21.75
CA ALA A 122 7.21 -4.54 -22.06
C ALA A 122 6.19 -4.82 -23.21
N GLY A 123 6.15 -6.01 -23.72
CA GLY A 123 5.22 -6.52 -24.74
C GLY A 123 4.13 -7.47 -24.18
N GLY A 124 4.17 -7.82 -22.91
CA GLY A 124 3.13 -8.63 -22.25
C GLY A 124 1.90 -7.80 -21.90
N GLN A 125 0.75 -8.47 -21.80
CA GLN A 125 -0.43 -7.90 -21.15
C GLN A 125 -0.38 -8.34 -19.69
N GLY A 126 -0.36 -7.39 -18.76
CA GLY A 126 -0.40 -7.68 -17.34
C GLY A 126 -1.39 -6.74 -16.67
N PHE A 127 -2.40 -7.28 -15.99
CA PHE A 127 -3.34 -6.47 -15.26
C PHE A 127 -2.86 -6.31 -13.82
N ILE A 128 -2.67 -5.07 -13.43
CA ILE A 128 -2.22 -4.71 -12.09
C ILE A 128 -3.39 -4.86 -11.12
N TRP A 129 -4.58 -4.38 -11.50
CA TRP A 129 -5.76 -4.48 -10.67
C TRP A 129 -7.05 -4.55 -11.49
N GLY A 130 -8.09 -5.10 -10.88
CA GLY A 130 -9.36 -5.27 -11.53
C GLY A 130 -10.40 -5.92 -10.65
N GLN A 131 -11.33 -6.63 -11.27
CA GLN A 131 -12.38 -7.36 -10.57
C GLN A 131 -12.53 -8.79 -11.13
N THR A 132 -12.93 -9.70 -10.26
CA THR A 132 -13.05 -11.14 -10.59
C THR A 132 -14.11 -11.43 -11.64
N GLN A 133 -15.07 -10.54 -11.85
CA GLN A 133 -16.01 -10.56 -12.98
C GLN A 133 -15.76 -9.38 -13.89
N GLN A 134 -16.05 -9.53 -15.17
CA GLN A 134 -15.76 -8.50 -16.18
C GLN A 134 -16.23 -7.09 -15.82
N GLY A 135 -15.30 -6.15 -15.82
CA GLY A 135 -15.55 -4.75 -15.49
C GLY A 135 -14.27 -3.95 -15.59
N ILE A 136 -13.74 -3.47 -14.48
CA ILE A 136 -12.46 -2.79 -14.42
C ILE A 136 -11.33 -3.81 -14.66
N HIS A 137 -10.35 -3.41 -15.50
CA HIS A 137 -9.14 -4.18 -15.74
C HIS A 137 -8.02 -3.24 -16.18
N ASN A 138 -7.35 -2.66 -15.21
CA ASN A 138 -6.28 -1.69 -15.39
C ASN A 138 -4.90 -2.35 -15.25
N GLY A 139 -3.92 -1.88 -16.02
CA GLY A 139 -2.60 -2.50 -15.98
C GLY A 139 -1.68 -2.03 -17.09
N ILE A 140 -0.87 -2.93 -17.64
CA ILE A 140 0.09 -2.66 -18.70
C ILE A 140 -0.35 -3.36 -19.99
N ARG A 141 -0.35 -2.64 -21.12
CA ARG A 141 -0.66 -3.17 -22.45
C ARG A 141 0.22 -2.57 -23.55
N ASN A 142 0.08 -3.10 -24.76
CA ASN A 142 0.58 -2.54 -26.02
C ASN A 142 2.05 -2.12 -26.01
N GLY A 143 2.91 -2.93 -25.41
CA GLY A 143 4.34 -2.69 -25.43
C GLY A 143 4.85 -1.92 -24.19
N GLY A 144 4.11 -1.96 -23.08
CA GLY A 144 4.60 -1.43 -21.82
C GLY A 144 4.04 -0.06 -21.46
N VAL A 145 2.85 0.31 -21.92
CA VAL A 145 2.16 1.54 -21.49
C VAL A 145 1.07 1.21 -20.48
N LEU A 146 0.80 2.13 -19.55
CA LEU A 146 -0.31 2.00 -18.64
C LEU A 146 -1.64 2.04 -19.39
N HIS A 147 -2.60 1.27 -18.90
CA HIS A 147 -3.88 1.04 -19.55
C HIS A 147 -5.02 1.26 -18.57
N SER A 148 -6.03 2.01 -18.98
CA SER A 148 -7.29 2.15 -18.26
C SER A 148 -8.41 1.52 -19.05
N ALA A 149 -9.24 0.73 -18.36
CA ALA A 149 -10.35 0.02 -18.99
C ALA A 149 -11.52 -0.22 -18.05
N HIS A 150 -12.69 0.27 -18.48
CA HIS A 150 -13.99 -0.12 -17.97
C HIS A 150 -14.74 -0.83 -19.10
N TRP A 151 -14.58 -2.10 -19.23
CA TRP A 151 -15.08 -2.98 -20.29
C TRP A 151 -15.73 -2.32 -21.51
N GLY A 152 -14.93 -2.18 -22.59
CA GLY A 152 -15.36 -1.56 -23.86
C GLY A 152 -15.23 -0.03 -23.91
N ALA A 153 -14.49 0.57 -22.98
CA ALA A 153 -14.04 1.95 -23.00
C ALA A 153 -12.55 1.98 -22.64
N ASP A 154 -11.74 1.27 -23.43
CA ASP A 154 -10.34 1.02 -23.17
C ASP A 154 -9.46 2.07 -23.84
N TRP A 155 -8.45 2.58 -23.13
CA TRP A 155 -7.47 3.51 -23.68
C TRP A 155 -6.11 3.36 -22.95
N ASN A 156 -5.06 3.95 -23.49
CA ASN A 156 -3.71 3.84 -22.96
C ASN A 156 -3.14 5.23 -22.65
N ALA A 157 -2.29 5.28 -21.66
CA ALA A 157 -1.41 6.40 -21.37
C ALA A 157 -0.34 6.57 -22.46
N SER A 158 0.52 7.55 -22.33
CA SER A 158 1.47 7.97 -23.36
C SER A 158 2.86 7.39 -23.18
N THR A 159 3.31 7.26 -21.94
CA THR A 159 4.70 6.89 -21.60
C THR A 159 4.89 5.38 -21.60
N GLN A 160 5.92 4.93 -22.29
CA GLN A 160 6.35 3.54 -22.23
C GLN A 160 7.18 3.31 -20.97
N LEU A 161 6.79 2.31 -20.16
CA LEU A 161 7.52 1.90 -18.98
C LEU A 161 8.80 1.14 -19.38
N GLU A 162 9.86 1.40 -18.64
CA GLU A 162 11.09 0.61 -18.73
C GLU A 162 11.01 -0.58 -17.76
N PRO A 163 11.36 -1.81 -18.18
CA PRO A 163 11.42 -2.96 -17.29
C PRO A 163 12.43 -2.75 -16.15
N GLU A 164 12.15 -3.37 -15.01
CA GLU A 164 13.02 -3.32 -13.82
C GLU A 164 13.25 -1.90 -13.26
N GLN A 165 12.29 -1.02 -13.49
CA GLN A 165 12.31 0.34 -12.92
C GLN A 165 11.04 0.57 -12.11
N TRP A 166 11.21 1.02 -10.88
CA TRP A 166 10.11 1.47 -10.06
C TRP A 166 9.50 2.76 -10.60
N VAL A 167 8.18 2.78 -10.69
CA VAL A 167 7.39 3.97 -11.03
C VAL A 167 6.14 4.02 -10.16
N HIS A 168 5.74 5.22 -9.79
CA HIS A 168 4.46 5.45 -9.15
C HIS A 168 3.37 5.61 -10.20
N ALA A 169 2.28 4.89 -10.09
CA ALA A 169 1.17 4.91 -11.04
C ALA A 169 -0.17 5.11 -10.34
N VAL A 170 -0.97 6.04 -10.86
CA VAL A 170 -2.30 6.34 -10.32
C VAL A 170 -3.33 6.28 -11.44
N TRP A 171 -4.48 5.66 -11.15
CA TRP A 171 -5.68 5.69 -11.99
C TRP A 171 -6.80 6.39 -11.24
N THR A 172 -7.41 7.38 -11.87
CA THR A 172 -8.58 8.06 -11.34
C THR A 172 -9.80 7.83 -12.23
N TYR A 173 -10.98 7.81 -11.62
CA TYR A 173 -12.25 7.89 -12.30
C TYR A 173 -13.16 8.86 -11.56
N ASP A 174 -13.62 9.87 -12.28
CA ASP A 174 -14.60 10.84 -11.81
C ASP A 174 -15.97 10.47 -12.39
N ALA A 175 -16.86 10.02 -11.51
CA ALA A 175 -18.23 9.62 -11.89
C ALA A 175 -19.16 10.80 -12.17
N VAL A 176 -18.81 12.02 -11.74
CA VAL A 176 -19.59 13.22 -12.02
C VAL A 176 -19.40 13.67 -13.45
N THR A 177 -18.17 13.57 -13.96
CA THR A 177 -17.83 13.98 -15.33
C THR A 177 -17.75 12.81 -16.31
N ASP A 178 -17.84 11.56 -15.83
CA ASP A 178 -17.59 10.34 -16.61
C ASP A 178 -16.23 10.38 -17.31
N THR A 179 -15.17 10.74 -16.57
CA THR A 179 -13.80 10.80 -17.09
C THR A 179 -12.83 10.01 -16.23
N ALA A 180 -11.76 9.51 -16.86
CA ALA A 180 -10.66 8.85 -16.16
C ALA A 180 -9.32 9.41 -16.62
N ALA A 181 -8.35 9.41 -15.70
CA ALA A 181 -6.98 9.82 -15.97
C ALA A 181 -5.98 8.79 -15.43
N ILE A 182 -4.78 8.83 -15.98
CA ILE A 182 -3.62 8.07 -15.51
C ILE A 182 -2.50 9.07 -15.24
N TYR A 183 -1.89 8.93 -14.07
CA TYR A 183 -0.70 9.69 -13.68
C TYR A 183 0.48 8.73 -13.55
N LEU A 184 1.66 9.22 -13.87
CA LEU A 184 2.93 8.50 -13.75
C LEU A 184 3.93 9.39 -13.03
N ASN A 185 4.47 8.91 -11.91
CA ASN A 185 5.40 9.65 -11.06
C ASN A 185 4.88 11.06 -10.69
N GLY A 186 3.62 11.14 -10.32
CA GLY A 186 2.96 12.38 -9.91
C GLY A 186 2.44 13.28 -11.04
N GLU A 187 2.80 13.02 -12.29
CA GLU A 187 2.41 13.83 -13.44
C GLU A 187 1.34 13.15 -14.31
N LEU A 188 0.44 13.94 -14.91
CA LEU A 188 -0.58 13.45 -15.81
C LEU A 188 0.04 12.84 -17.10
N ASP A 189 -0.10 11.52 -17.27
CA ASP A 189 0.42 10.78 -18.44
C ASP A 189 -0.66 10.45 -19.49
N GLY A 190 -1.93 10.46 -19.10
CA GLY A 190 -3.03 10.25 -20.04
C GLY A 190 -4.40 10.64 -19.48
N GLY A 191 -5.21 11.29 -20.31
CA GLY A 191 -6.53 11.78 -19.94
C GLY A 191 -6.53 13.28 -19.58
N PRO A 192 -7.59 13.78 -18.87
CA PRO A 192 -8.82 13.02 -18.63
C PRO A 192 -9.53 12.62 -19.91
N ASN A 193 -9.84 11.34 -20.07
CA ASN A 193 -10.56 10.81 -21.20
C ASN A 193 -11.98 10.40 -20.82
N ALA A 194 -12.92 10.50 -21.76
CA ALA A 194 -14.27 10.00 -21.53
C ALA A 194 -14.23 8.51 -21.17
N GLN A 195 -14.80 8.18 -20.03
CA GLN A 195 -14.85 6.83 -19.50
C GLN A 195 -16.26 6.57 -19.00
N ARG A 196 -16.82 5.44 -19.33
CA ARG A 196 -18.14 5.10 -18.80
C ARG A 196 -18.03 4.54 -17.39
N ALA A 197 -19.12 4.64 -16.64
CA ALA A 197 -19.20 4.02 -15.32
C ALA A 197 -18.78 2.53 -15.37
N PRO A 198 -18.01 2.06 -14.40
CA PRO A 198 -17.67 0.65 -14.29
C PRO A 198 -18.93 -0.21 -14.23
N ASN A 199 -18.89 -1.36 -14.87
CA ASN A 199 -19.94 -2.37 -14.80
C ASN A 199 -19.32 -3.74 -14.52
N GLY A 200 -20.12 -4.70 -14.14
CA GLY A 200 -19.62 -6.00 -13.72
C GLY A 200 -19.82 -6.18 -12.23
N GLY A 201 -19.12 -7.10 -11.63
CA GLY A 201 -19.24 -7.46 -10.22
C GLY A 201 -18.09 -8.34 -9.77
N GLY A 202 -18.28 -9.00 -8.64
CA GLY A 202 -17.25 -9.79 -8.01
C GLY A 202 -16.37 -8.97 -7.09
N THR A 203 -15.29 -9.55 -6.65
CA THR A 203 -14.37 -9.00 -5.68
C THR A 203 -13.21 -8.27 -6.36
N PHE A 204 -12.54 -7.41 -5.62
CA PHE A 204 -11.31 -6.77 -6.07
C PHE A 204 -10.19 -7.81 -6.18
N ILE A 205 -9.38 -7.69 -7.23
CA ILE A 205 -8.23 -8.56 -7.49
C ILE A 205 -7.01 -7.72 -7.86
N LEU A 206 -5.87 -8.06 -7.28
CA LEU A 206 -4.57 -7.43 -7.53
C LEU A 206 -3.63 -8.42 -8.22
N GLY A 207 -2.88 -7.96 -9.22
CA GLY A 207 -1.94 -8.78 -9.98
C GLY A 207 -2.56 -9.63 -11.10
N ALA A 208 -3.88 -9.54 -11.33
CA ALA A 208 -4.55 -10.25 -12.41
C ALA A 208 -5.93 -9.65 -12.74
N ARG A 209 -6.64 -10.27 -13.68
CA ARG A 209 -8.06 -10.05 -13.92
C ARG A 209 -8.83 -11.39 -14.03
N ASN A 210 -10.15 -11.35 -13.96
CA ASN A 210 -11.05 -12.46 -14.30
C ASN A 210 -10.62 -13.81 -13.71
N ASN A 211 -10.59 -13.91 -12.38
CA ASN A 211 -10.20 -15.13 -11.67
C ASN A 211 -8.76 -15.59 -12.00
N GLY A 212 -7.80 -14.67 -11.95
CA GLY A 212 -6.39 -14.98 -12.10
C GLY A 212 -5.91 -15.12 -13.55
N SER A 213 -6.67 -14.62 -14.53
CA SER A 213 -6.20 -14.58 -15.92
C SER A 213 -5.41 -13.31 -16.23
N GLU A 214 -4.50 -13.38 -17.23
CA GLU A 214 -3.68 -12.27 -17.69
C GLU A 214 -2.93 -11.59 -16.53
N GLN A 215 -2.16 -12.40 -15.81
CA GLN A 215 -1.44 -12.02 -14.61
C GLN A 215 -0.38 -10.94 -14.90
N TYR A 216 -0.17 -10.10 -13.91
CA TYR A 216 0.96 -9.19 -13.84
C TYR A 216 2.24 -9.99 -13.58
N ASP A 217 3.37 -9.54 -14.10
CA ASP A 217 4.71 -10.09 -13.87
C ASP A 217 5.60 -8.92 -13.45
N GLY A 218 5.85 -8.81 -12.17
CA GLY A 218 6.58 -7.69 -11.59
C GLY A 218 6.32 -7.50 -10.10
N TYR A 219 6.82 -6.40 -9.57
CA TYR A 219 6.67 -6.03 -8.16
C TYR A 219 5.62 -4.94 -7.99
N LEU A 220 4.85 -5.01 -6.91
CA LEU A 220 3.93 -3.97 -6.47
C LEU A 220 4.24 -3.60 -5.03
N ASP A 221 4.06 -2.31 -4.70
CA ASP A 221 4.24 -1.76 -3.38
C ASP A 221 3.25 -0.62 -3.14
N ASP A 222 2.93 -0.32 -1.86
CA ASP A 222 2.06 0.78 -1.44
C ASP A 222 0.76 0.90 -2.25
N VAL A 223 0.00 -0.17 -2.31
CA VAL A 223 -1.29 -0.21 -3.00
C VAL A 223 -2.36 0.47 -2.17
N ALA A 224 -2.96 1.52 -2.68
CA ALA A 224 -4.04 2.22 -1.99
C ALA A 224 -5.23 2.56 -2.89
N ILE A 225 -6.42 2.59 -2.30
CA ILE A 225 -7.67 2.96 -2.97
C ILE A 225 -8.40 4.00 -2.13
N TRP A 226 -8.81 5.09 -2.78
CA TRP A 226 -9.71 6.10 -2.21
C TRP A 226 -11.06 6.07 -2.93
N ARG A 227 -12.09 6.47 -2.21
CA ARG A 227 -13.49 6.59 -2.70
C ARG A 227 -13.79 7.95 -3.28
N GLU A 228 -12.77 8.63 -3.78
CA GLU A 228 -12.83 9.95 -4.36
C GLU A 228 -11.71 10.15 -5.37
N VAL A 229 -11.76 11.22 -6.14
CA VAL A 229 -10.66 11.63 -7.02
C VAL A 229 -9.72 12.51 -6.21
N LEU A 230 -8.50 12.03 -5.97
CA LEU A 230 -7.45 12.84 -5.35
C LEU A 230 -7.03 13.98 -6.26
N SER A 231 -6.67 15.12 -5.68
CA SER A 231 -6.11 16.25 -6.41
C SER A 231 -4.74 15.91 -7.01
N GLU A 232 -4.32 16.67 -8.02
CA GLU A 232 -2.99 16.51 -8.63
C GLU A 232 -1.85 16.70 -7.61
N GLY A 233 -2.03 17.61 -6.63
CA GLY A 233 -1.07 17.82 -5.55
C GLY A 233 -0.93 16.60 -4.62
N MET A 234 -2.06 15.98 -4.24
CA MET A 234 -2.04 14.75 -3.45
C MET A 234 -1.38 13.58 -4.22
N ILE A 235 -1.66 13.48 -5.52
CA ILE A 235 -1.04 12.46 -6.39
C ILE A 235 0.48 12.70 -6.51
N ALA A 236 0.91 13.94 -6.63
CA ALA A 236 2.32 14.30 -6.63
C ALA A 236 3.00 13.99 -5.29
N ALA A 237 2.33 14.28 -4.17
CA ALA A 237 2.84 13.95 -2.84
C ALA A 237 3.04 12.44 -2.64
N LEU A 238 2.10 11.60 -3.10
CA LEU A 238 2.26 10.14 -3.08
C LEU A 238 3.47 9.68 -3.91
N ALA A 239 3.70 10.28 -5.06
CA ALA A 239 4.87 9.99 -5.89
C ALA A 239 6.19 10.45 -5.25
N ASP A 240 6.15 11.46 -4.39
CA ASP A 240 7.30 11.95 -3.60
C ASP A 240 7.48 11.17 -2.28
N GLY A 241 6.68 10.12 -2.05
CA GLY A 241 6.80 9.21 -0.90
C GLY A 241 5.93 9.56 0.30
N ALA A 242 4.89 10.38 0.13
CA ALA A 242 3.89 10.55 1.19
C ALA A 242 3.15 9.23 1.43
N SER A 243 2.98 8.86 2.69
CA SER A 243 2.24 7.65 3.06
C SER A 243 0.75 7.79 2.71
N PRO A 244 0.13 6.77 2.08
CA PRO A 244 -1.30 6.75 1.82
C PRO A 244 -2.20 6.89 3.06
N ILE A 245 -1.76 6.39 4.20
CA ILE A 245 -2.46 6.57 5.48
C ILE A 245 -2.17 7.93 6.13
N GLY A 246 -1.43 8.77 5.42
CA GLY A 246 -1.13 10.14 5.79
C GLY A 246 -0.33 10.28 7.10
N ALA A 247 0.53 11.29 7.18
CA ALA A 247 0.98 11.79 8.47
C ALA A 247 -0.12 12.68 9.11
N THR A 248 -1.38 12.42 8.77
CA THR A 248 -2.50 13.26 9.17
C THR A 248 -3.79 12.46 9.27
N SER A 249 -3.90 11.53 10.14
CA SER A 249 -5.03 11.58 11.03
C SER A 249 -4.84 12.85 11.86
N GLU A 250 -5.90 13.54 12.22
CA GLU A 250 -5.83 14.66 13.14
C GLU A 250 -4.91 14.23 14.30
N ASP A 251 -3.88 15.02 14.54
CA ASP A 251 -3.04 14.97 15.72
C ASP A 251 -3.40 16.24 16.48
N ALA A 252 -4.52 16.17 17.21
CA ALA A 252 -5.18 17.33 17.78
C ALA A 252 -4.36 17.98 18.89
N ASP A 253 -3.49 17.24 19.54
CA ASP A 253 -2.63 17.75 20.61
C ASP A 253 -1.18 18.00 20.14
N GLY A 254 -0.81 17.53 18.92
CA GLY A 254 0.47 17.83 18.28
C GLY A 254 1.63 17.06 18.86
N ASP A 255 1.40 15.86 19.40
CA ASP A 255 2.41 15.07 20.09
C ASP A 255 3.15 14.08 19.17
N GLY A 256 2.67 13.91 17.93
CA GLY A 256 3.28 13.08 16.89
C GLY A 256 2.55 11.75 16.68
N LEU A 257 1.60 11.40 17.54
CA LEU A 257 0.70 10.26 17.34
C LEU A 257 -0.61 10.73 16.69
N PRO A 258 -1.10 10.06 15.68
CA PRO A 258 -2.38 10.40 15.10
C PRO A 258 -3.56 10.04 16.01
N ASP A 259 -4.57 10.94 16.16
CA ASP A 259 -5.79 10.69 16.96
C ASP A 259 -6.44 9.33 16.64
N SER A 260 -6.47 8.93 15.36
CA SER A 260 -7.05 7.65 14.94
C SER A 260 -6.23 6.43 15.38
N TRP A 261 -4.91 6.56 15.45
CA TRP A 261 -4.04 5.51 15.96
C TRP A 261 -4.14 5.41 17.49
N GLU A 262 -4.20 6.55 18.17
CA GLU A 262 -4.45 6.64 19.62
C GLU A 262 -5.80 6.02 19.99
N ASP A 263 -6.87 6.39 19.29
CA ASP A 263 -8.21 5.81 19.49
C ASP A 263 -8.24 4.30 19.21
N LYS A 264 -7.54 3.84 18.17
CA LYS A 264 -7.47 2.41 17.80
C LYS A 264 -6.83 1.57 18.89
N TYR A 265 -5.75 2.05 19.47
CA TYR A 265 -4.97 1.30 20.46
C TYR A 265 -5.28 1.69 21.91
N GLY A 266 -5.94 2.81 22.13
CA GLY A 266 -6.28 3.34 23.45
C GLY A 266 -5.08 3.93 24.19
N VAL A 267 -4.15 4.51 23.45
CA VAL A 267 -2.92 5.17 23.93
C VAL A 267 -3.01 6.66 23.63
N ASP A 268 -2.36 7.51 24.44
CA ASP A 268 -2.36 8.97 24.32
C ASP A 268 -1.04 9.63 24.76
N ASP A 269 -0.01 8.83 25.06
CA ASP A 269 1.30 9.32 25.53
C ASP A 269 2.39 8.76 24.60
N PRO A 270 2.97 9.55 23.69
CA PRO A 270 4.00 9.08 22.75
C PRO A 270 5.25 8.50 23.43
N GLU A 271 5.57 8.98 24.66
CA GLU A 271 6.69 8.48 25.47
C GLU A 271 6.26 7.29 26.37
N GLY A 272 4.99 6.88 26.31
CA GLY A 272 4.46 5.68 26.98
C GLY A 272 5.07 4.41 26.39
N ASP A 273 4.93 3.31 27.12
CA ASP A 273 5.30 1.94 26.73
C ASP A 273 4.23 1.05 27.35
N ASP A 274 3.12 0.90 26.64
CA ASP A 274 1.88 0.39 27.19
C ASP A 274 1.90 -1.14 27.39
N ASP A 275 2.67 -1.88 26.58
CA ASP A 275 2.84 -3.34 26.71
C ASP A 275 4.13 -3.76 27.44
N ASN A 276 5.03 -2.80 27.70
CA ASN A 276 6.28 -2.95 28.43
C ASN A 276 7.32 -3.83 27.72
N ASP A 277 7.42 -3.75 26.43
CA ASP A 277 8.47 -4.40 25.65
C ASP A 277 9.75 -3.55 25.57
N GLY A 278 9.63 -2.25 25.83
CA GLY A 278 10.72 -1.27 25.91
C GLY A 278 10.82 -0.36 24.68
N LEU A 279 9.90 -0.44 23.71
CA LEU A 279 9.63 0.60 22.73
C LEU A 279 8.67 1.62 23.34
N THR A 280 8.75 2.86 22.89
CA THR A 280 7.72 3.86 23.23
C THR A 280 6.59 3.80 22.20
N ASN A 281 5.39 4.28 22.56
CA ASN A 281 4.26 4.29 21.64
C ASN A 281 4.59 5.01 20.32
N ILE A 282 5.44 6.04 20.34
CA ILE A 282 5.88 6.71 19.12
C ILE A 282 6.89 5.86 18.31
N ASP A 283 7.79 5.12 19.00
CA ASP A 283 8.70 4.19 18.32
C ASP A 283 7.90 3.06 17.65
N GLU A 284 6.84 2.59 18.30
CA GLU A 284 5.95 1.55 17.78
C GLU A 284 5.09 2.05 16.62
N PHE A 285 4.60 3.30 16.70
CA PHE A 285 3.94 3.95 15.57
C PHE A 285 4.87 4.03 14.35
N GLU A 286 6.14 4.43 14.56
CA GLU A 286 7.13 4.49 13.49
C GLU A 286 7.51 3.10 12.95
N ALA A 287 7.59 2.10 13.84
CA ALA A 287 7.86 0.70 13.49
C ALA A 287 6.62 -0.05 12.98
N ARG A 288 5.43 0.56 13.08
CA ARG A 288 4.12 -0.04 12.74
C ARG A 288 3.73 -1.24 13.60
N THR A 289 4.36 -1.42 14.75
CA THR A 289 4.01 -2.46 15.73
C THR A 289 2.76 -2.08 16.53
N LYS A 290 2.33 -2.95 17.41
CA LYS A 290 1.09 -2.77 18.17
C LYS A 290 1.40 -2.33 19.60
N PRO A 291 1.16 -1.08 20.01
CA PRO A 291 1.60 -0.54 21.31
C PRO A 291 0.95 -1.19 22.54
N ASN A 292 0.08 -2.13 22.34
CA ASN A 292 -0.57 -2.90 23.40
C ASN A 292 -0.24 -4.39 23.33
N LYS A 293 0.80 -4.77 22.55
CA LYS A 293 1.18 -6.17 22.33
C LYS A 293 2.67 -6.31 22.06
N ALA A 294 3.42 -6.63 23.09
CA ALA A 294 4.89 -6.72 23.14
C ALA A 294 5.57 -7.67 22.11
N ASP A 295 4.83 -8.39 21.33
CA ASP A 295 5.22 -9.35 20.30
C ASP A 295 4.11 -9.28 19.22
N SER A 296 4.29 -8.41 18.23
CA SER A 296 3.24 -8.04 17.30
C SER A 296 2.80 -9.17 16.36
N ASP A 297 3.71 -10.07 15.98
CA ASP A 297 3.47 -11.18 15.04
C ASP A 297 3.36 -12.56 15.70
N GLU A 298 3.60 -12.63 17.04
CA GLU A 298 3.42 -13.84 17.88
C GLU A 298 4.45 -14.95 17.63
N ASP A 299 5.66 -14.60 17.24
CA ASP A 299 6.74 -15.56 16.99
C ASP A 299 7.54 -15.98 18.25
N GLY A 300 7.45 -15.16 19.32
CA GLY A 300 8.11 -15.38 20.61
C GLY A 300 9.29 -14.46 20.91
N LEU A 301 9.67 -13.57 19.99
CA LEU A 301 10.50 -12.39 20.25
C LEU A 301 9.59 -11.21 20.61
N ASN A 302 10.11 -10.17 21.24
CA ASN A 302 9.38 -8.92 21.36
C ASN A 302 9.83 -7.93 20.26
N ASP A 303 8.96 -6.99 19.92
CA ASP A 303 9.18 -6.06 18.83
C ASP A 303 10.53 -5.32 18.94
N LYS A 304 10.89 -4.89 20.16
CA LYS A 304 12.20 -4.27 20.41
C LYS A 304 13.38 -5.21 20.18
N GLU A 305 13.27 -6.46 20.62
CA GLU A 305 14.33 -7.46 20.47
C GLU A 305 14.57 -7.74 18.98
N GLU A 306 13.51 -7.74 18.19
CA GLU A 306 13.59 -7.89 16.75
C GLU A 306 14.27 -6.71 16.07
N ILE A 307 13.84 -5.49 16.38
CA ILE A 307 14.40 -4.26 15.77
C ILE A 307 15.86 -4.03 16.19
N GLU A 308 16.20 -4.22 17.48
CA GLU A 308 17.50 -3.81 18.01
C GLU A 308 18.54 -4.93 18.09
N VAL A 309 18.13 -6.21 18.11
CA VAL A 309 19.02 -7.34 18.44
C VAL A 309 19.10 -8.37 17.32
N THR A 310 17.98 -8.89 16.88
CA THR A 310 17.96 -9.94 15.85
C THR A 310 17.94 -9.36 14.44
N GLU A 311 17.57 -8.08 14.31
CA GLU A 311 17.38 -7.40 13.03
C GLU A 311 16.37 -8.15 12.13
N THR A 312 15.36 -8.77 12.76
CA THR A 312 14.21 -9.42 12.11
C THR A 312 13.06 -8.43 11.93
N ASN A 313 12.03 -8.84 11.20
CA ASN A 313 10.86 -8.00 10.95
C ASN A 313 9.79 -8.24 12.02
N PRO A 314 9.48 -7.31 12.93
CA PRO A 314 8.55 -7.49 14.05
C PRO A 314 7.07 -7.66 13.63
N LEU A 315 6.82 -7.64 12.33
CA LEU A 315 5.50 -7.83 11.74
C LEU A 315 5.40 -9.17 10.98
N GLN A 316 6.46 -9.98 10.97
CA GLN A 316 6.53 -11.20 10.20
C GLN A 316 7.23 -12.31 10.98
N ALA A 317 6.48 -13.23 11.53
CA ALA A 317 6.91 -14.31 12.41
C ALA A 317 8.00 -15.29 11.87
N ASP A 318 8.35 -15.17 10.60
CA ASP A 318 9.37 -15.93 9.88
C ASP A 318 9.97 -14.99 8.82
N THR A 319 10.97 -14.22 9.22
CA THR A 319 11.54 -13.11 8.43
C THR A 319 12.14 -13.59 7.11
N ASP A 320 12.88 -14.69 7.11
CA ASP A 320 13.53 -15.21 5.90
C ASP A 320 12.67 -16.24 5.14
N ARG A 321 11.52 -16.64 5.71
CA ARG A 321 10.53 -17.55 5.12
C ARG A 321 11.09 -18.91 4.73
N ASP A 322 11.85 -19.49 5.63
CA ASP A 322 12.33 -20.85 5.49
C ASP A 322 11.40 -21.90 6.11
N GLY A 323 10.46 -21.46 6.97
CA GLY A 323 9.47 -22.30 7.66
C GLY A 323 9.71 -22.40 9.17
N LEU A 324 10.80 -21.84 9.69
CA LEU A 324 11.04 -21.66 11.11
C LEU A 324 10.56 -20.25 11.55
N LEU A 325 10.16 -20.11 12.80
CA LEU A 325 9.82 -18.80 13.37
C LEU A 325 11.11 -18.13 13.90
N ASP A 326 11.24 -16.83 13.77
CA ASP A 326 12.43 -16.09 14.22
C ASP A 326 12.75 -16.36 15.69
N GLY A 327 11.71 -16.46 16.55
CA GLY A 327 11.87 -16.77 17.97
C GLY A 327 12.42 -18.16 18.30
N VAL A 328 12.49 -19.09 17.35
CA VAL A 328 13.14 -20.39 17.53
C VAL A 328 14.56 -20.43 16.98
N GLU A 329 14.93 -19.43 16.17
CA GLU A 329 16.22 -19.31 15.52
C GLU A 329 17.15 -18.40 16.33
N THR A 330 18.13 -18.97 16.97
CA THR A 330 18.93 -18.26 17.99
C THR A 330 20.30 -17.81 17.50
N ASN A 331 20.59 -17.96 16.22
CA ASN A 331 21.85 -17.58 15.56
C ASN A 331 23.12 -18.03 16.32
N THR A 332 23.06 -19.20 16.96
CA THR A 332 24.17 -19.74 17.76
C THR A 332 25.06 -20.72 17.01
N GLY A 333 24.62 -21.17 15.84
CA GLY A 333 25.27 -22.22 15.08
C GLY A 333 25.23 -23.59 15.75
N GLN A 334 24.33 -23.82 16.71
CA GLN A 334 24.20 -25.06 17.45
C GLN A 334 22.74 -25.44 17.65
N PHE A 335 22.29 -26.50 17.02
CA PHE A 335 20.99 -27.09 17.28
C PHE A 335 20.90 -27.60 18.73
N VAL A 336 19.90 -27.18 19.46
CA VAL A 336 19.60 -27.59 20.83
C VAL A 336 18.25 -28.34 20.89
N SER A 337 17.23 -27.83 20.22
CA SER A 337 15.88 -28.39 20.19
C SER A 337 15.07 -27.74 19.05
N GLU A 338 13.86 -28.25 18.79
CA GLU A 338 12.88 -27.66 17.84
C GLU A 338 12.45 -26.22 18.21
N THR A 339 12.72 -25.75 19.41
CA THR A 339 12.49 -24.37 19.87
C THR A 339 13.78 -23.61 20.11
N ASN A 340 14.89 -24.11 19.62
CA ASN A 340 16.20 -23.46 19.60
C ASN A 340 17.03 -24.20 18.57
N THR A 341 16.87 -23.82 17.32
CA THR A 341 17.52 -24.46 16.16
C THR A 341 18.98 -24.03 16.02
N GLY A 342 19.28 -22.80 16.46
CA GLY A 342 20.61 -22.23 16.35
C GLY A 342 20.92 -21.63 14.97
N THR A 343 19.97 -21.65 14.08
CA THR A 343 19.99 -21.06 12.74
C THR A 343 19.91 -19.53 12.76
N ASP A 344 20.13 -18.87 11.64
CA ASP A 344 20.12 -17.42 11.48
C ASP A 344 18.75 -16.98 10.94
N PRO A 345 17.91 -16.28 11.71
CA PRO A 345 16.55 -15.93 11.33
C PRO A 345 16.44 -14.98 10.11
N ASN A 346 17.57 -14.50 9.62
CA ASN A 346 17.64 -13.67 8.42
C ASN A 346 18.15 -14.45 7.19
N LYS A 347 18.29 -15.79 7.28
CA LYS A 347 18.96 -16.55 6.24
C LYS A 347 18.42 -17.99 6.09
N LYS A 348 17.58 -18.23 5.12
CA LYS A 348 16.91 -19.52 4.79
C LYS A 348 17.77 -20.77 4.82
N ASP A 349 19.08 -20.64 4.65
CA ASP A 349 20.10 -21.69 4.59
C ASP A 349 21.33 -21.12 5.29
N THR A 350 21.40 -21.36 6.60
CA THR A 350 22.40 -20.75 7.49
C THR A 350 23.82 -21.13 7.08
N ASP A 351 24.06 -22.35 6.62
CA ASP A 351 25.40 -22.86 6.32
C ASP A 351 25.72 -22.92 4.80
N ASP A 352 24.80 -22.50 3.94
CA ASP A 352 24.92 -22.43 2.49
C ASP A 352 25.11 -23.82 1.81
N ASP A 353 24.54 -24.89 2.35
CA ASP A 353 24.71 -26.24 1.81
C ASP A 353 23.65 -26.59 0.74
N GLY A 354 22.61 -25.75 0.60
CA GLY A 354 21.54 -25.83 -0.41
C GLY A 354 20.26 -26.49 0.08
N PHE A 355 20.14 -26.72 1.39
CA PHE A 355 18.90 -27.07 2.06
C PHE A 355 18.48 -25.90 2.97
N ASN A 356 17.20 -25.67 3.11
CA ASN A 356 16.70 -24.68 4.07
C ASN A 356 16.74 -25.25 5.48
N ASP A 357 16.83 -24.39 6.48
CA ASP A 357 17.01 -24.75 7.87
C ASP A 357 15.84 -25.57 8.44
N ASP A 358 14.61 -25.41 7.90
CA ASP A 358 13.41 -26.17 8.29
C ASP A 358 13.46 -27.65 7.95
N ILE A 359 14.32 -28.03 7.01
CA ILE A 359 14.47 -29.43 6.53
C ILE A 359 15.72 -30.13 7.03
N GLU A 360 16.57 -29.47 7.79
CA GLU A 360 17.76 -29.99 8.45
C GLU A 360 17.47 -30.40 9.89
#